data_ea8f675d9daf1c1c1099b3c89a5fd7db
#
_entry.id   ea8f675d9daf1c1c1099b3c89a5fd7db
#
_cell.length_a   1.000
_cell.length_b   1.000
_cell.length_c   1.000
_cell.angle_alpha   90.00
_cell.angle_beta   90.00
_cell.angle_gamma   90.00
#
_symmetry.space_group_name_H-M   'P 1'
#
loop_
_entity.id
_entity.type
_entity.pdbx_description
1 polymer ?
#
loop_
_entity_poly.entity_id
_entity_poly.type
_entity_poly.pdbx_seq_one_letter_code
_entity_poly.pdbx_strand_id
1 'polypeptide(L)'
;MGIILSGSPSSVNVENAPDVDIQFLIQHVPVFGICYGAQLTAKIFGGRVDKSEKREYGRALFEVKKEDILLKDISPTSQVWMSHADTIIKLPDEFELLGTTESIPVAAFKRNSNGNCSLYGLQFHPEVYHSTEGKTIIKNFLTN
;
A
#
# COMPACT_ATOMS: atom_id res chain seq x y z
N MET A 1 3.09 13.28 -13.24
CA MET A 1 3.17 13.81 -11.86
C MET A 1 2.25 12.98 -10.97
N GLY A 2 2.69 12.65 -9.75
CA GLY A 2 1.90 11.89 -8.80
C GLY A 2 2.28 12.24 -7.37
N ILE A 3 1.53 11.70 -6.41
CA ILE A 3 1.76 11.94 -4.98
C ILE A 3 2.03 10.61 -4.30
N ILE A 4 3.06 10.58 -3.45
CA ILE A 4 3.37 9.44 -2.60
C ILE A 4 3.06 9.81 -1.15
N LEU A 5 2.21 9.02 -0.51
CA LEU A 5 1.87 9.16 0.90
C LEU A 5 2.73 8.19 1.68
N SER A 6 3.68 8.70 2.45
CA SER A 6 4.66 7.87 3.16
C SER A 6 4.14 7.28 4.46
N GLY A 7 4.99 6.55 5.16
CA GLY A 7 4.69 5.97 6.46
C GLY A 7 4.61 7.00 7.58
N SER A 8 4.03 6.58 8.69
CA SER A 8 3.94 7.35 9.93
C SER A 8 3.98 6.37 11.11
N PRO A 9 4.53 6.77 12.26
CA PRO A 9 4.47 5.95 13.46
C PRO A 9 3.08 5.89 14.09
N SER A 10 2.17 6.77 13.66
CA SER A 10 0.80 6.83 14.19
C SER A 10 -0.07 5.69 13.67
N SER A 11 -1.12 5.35 14.41
CA SER A 11 -2.20 4.52 13.91
C SER A 11 -3.26 5.38 13.22
N VAL A 12 -3.85 4.88 12.14
CA VAL A 12 -4.98 5.55 11.47
C VAL A 12 -6.24 5.59 12.35
N ASN A 13 -6.28 4.77 13.39
CA ASN A 13 -7.44 4.63 14.28
C ASN A 13 -7.38 5.54 15.51
N VAL A 14 -6.31 6.30 15.69
CA VAL A 14 -6.22 7.25 16.82
C VAL A 14 -6.81 8.60 16.44
N GLU A 15 -7.30 9.32 17.47
CA GLU A 15 -7.74 10.69 17.32
C GLU A 15 -6.55 11.58 16.92
N ASN A 16 -6.77 12.54 16.04
CA ASN A 16 -5.73 13.45 15.53
C ASN A 16 -4.64 12.74 14.72
N ALA A 17 -4.92 11.52 14.19
CA ALA A 17 -3.98 10.87 13.28
C ALA A 17 -3.75 11.73 12.03
N PRO A 18 -2.53 11.71 11.46
CA PRO A 18 -2.28 12.40 10.20
C PRO A 18 -3.29 12.00 9.14
N ASP A 19 -3.83 12.98 8.43
CA ASP A 19 -4.89 12.79 7.45
C ASP A 19 -4.65 13.65 6.21
N VAL A 20 -5.22 13.21 5.09
CA VAL A 20 -5.20 13.94 3.82
C VAL A 20 -6.43 13.54 3.01
N ASP A 21 -6.95 14.47 2.23
CA ASP A 21 -8.14 14.23 1.41
C ASP A 21 -7.76 13.46 0.14
N ILE A 22 -7.64 12.14 0.27
CA ILE A 22 -7.26 11.25 -0.84
C ILE A 22 -8.34 11.26 -1.92
N GLN A 23 -9.60 11.36 -1.55
CA GLN A 23 -10.72 11.41 -2.52
C GLN A 23 -10.61 12.63 -3.44
N PHE A 24 -10.15 13.75 -2.91
CA PHE A 24 -9.86 14.93 -3.72
C PHE A 24 -8.64 14.72 -4.62
N LEU A 25 -7.56 14.18 -4.06
CA LEU A 25 -6.30 14.02 -4.79
C LEU A 25 -6.44 13.15 -6.03
N ILE A 26 -7.16 12.03 -5.94
CA ILE A 26 -7.29 11.10 -7.09
C ILE A 26 -8.12 11.65 -8.23
N GLN A 27 -8.82 12.75 -8.03
CA GLN A 27 -9.50 13.44 -9.13
C GLN A 27 -8.50 14.19 -10.02
N HIS A 28 -7.30 14.43 -9.54
CA HIS A 28 -6.32 15.27 -10.21
C HIS A 28 -5.00 14.57 -10.51
N VAL A 29 -4.52 13.70 -9.61
CA VAL A 29 -3.20 13.06 -9.74
C VAL A 29 -3.24 11.62 -9.26
N PRO A 30 -2.37 10.74 -9.82
CA PRO A 30 -2.17 9.40 -9.25
C PRO A 30 -1.61 9.47 -7.82
N VAL A 31 -2.05 8.56 -6.97
CA VAL A 31 -1.65 8.51 -5.56
C VAL A 31 -1.13 7.11 -5.22
N PHE A 32 -0.03 7.07 -4.46
CA PHE A 32 0.61 5.84 -4.02
C PHE A 32 0.83 5.91 -2.51
N GLY A 33 0.08 5.11 -1.76
CA GLY A 33 0.21 5.03 -0.30
C GLY A 33 1.19 3.95 0.12
N ILE A 34 2.09 4.30 1.02
CA ILE A 34 3.10 3.38 1.56
C ILE A 34 2.88 3.26 3.07
N CYS A 35 2.72 2.04 3.56
CA CYS A 35 2.53 1.71 4.98
C CYS A 35 1.34 2.48 5.57
N TYR A 36 1.58 3.52 6.36
CA TYR A 36 0.51 4.38 6.89
C TYR A 36 -0.38 4.93 5.77
N GLY A 37 0.21 5.40 4.68
CA GLY A 37 -0.53 5.92 3.52
C GLY A 37 -1.47 4.89 2.91
N ALA A 38 -1.05 3.62 2.86
CA ALA A 38 -1.90 2.51 2.40
C ALA A 38 -3.05 2.24 3.39
N GLN A 39 -2.76 2.25 4.68
CA GLN A 39 -3.76 2.05 5.73
C GLN A 39 -4.81 3.17 5.73
N LEU A 40 -4.36 4.41 5.61
CA LEU A 40 -5.24 5.58 5.52
C LEU A 40 -6.16 5.47 4.29
N THR A 41 -5.60 5.07 3.16
CA THR A 41 -6.35 4.85 1.92
C THR A 41 -7.47 3.82 2.14
N ALA A 42 -7.13 2.66 2.70
CA ALA A 42 -8.12 1.61 2.96
C ALA A 42 -9.23 2.11 3.89
N LYS A 43 -8.86 2.82 4.95
CA LYS A 43 -9.84 3.32 5.92
C LYS A 43 -10.78 4.36 5.31
N ILE A 44 -10.25 5.33 4.56
CA ILE A 44 -11.05 6.41 3.96
C ILE A 44 -12.12 5.84 3.02
N PHE A 45 -11.80 4.78 2.28
CA PHE A 45 -12.74 4.19 1.32
C PHE A 45 -13.60 3.07 1.90
N GLY A 46 -13.60 2.87 3.21
CA GLY A 46 -14.51 1.96 3.89
C GLY A 46 -13.94 0.58 4.19
N GLY A 47 -12.65 0.37 4.02
CA GLY A 47 -11.96 -0.84 4.44
C GLY A 47 -11.74 -0.86 5.94
N ARG A 48 -11.09 -1.92 6.43
CA ARG A 48 -10.84 -2.09 7.85
C ARG A 48 -9.36 -2.26 8.14
N VAL A 49 -8.87 -1.50 9.12
CA VAL A 49 -7.50 -1.54 9.62
C VAL A 49 -7.57 -1.80 11.12
N ASP A 50 -6.96 -2.89 11.56
CA ASP A 50 -6.92 -3.27 12.98
C ASP A 50 -5.49 -3.43 13.45
N LYS A 51 -5.31 -3.36 14.77
CA LYS A 51 -4.03 -3.63 15.41
C LYS A 51 -3.68 -5.11 15.21
N SER A 52 -2.47 -5.37 14.72
CA SER A 52 -1.97 -6.73 14.57
C SER A 52 -1.71 -7.36 15.94
N GLU A 53 -1.90 -8.68 16.04
CA GLU A 53 -1.51 -9.44 17.24
C GLU A 53 -0.01 -9.35 17.48
N LYS A 54 0.76 -9.30 16.40
CA LYS A 54 2.21 -9.10 16.42
C LYS A 54 2.55 -7.89 15.59
N ARG A 55 3.49 -7.08 16.09
CA ARG A 55 4.06 -6.03 15.28
C ARG A 55 4.91 -6.66 14.18
N GLU A 56 4.71 -6.19 12.96
CA GLU A 56 5.45 -6.67 11.81
C GLU A 56 6.69 -5.80 11.60
N TYR A 57 7.85 -6.31 11.99
CA TYR A 57 9.12 -5.64 11.75
C TYR A 57 10.09 -6.62 11.13
N GLY A 58 10.76 -6.20 10.06
CA GLY A 58 11.79 -6.98 9.42
C GLY A 58 11.39 -7.50 8.05
N ARG A 59 12.06 -8.56 7.66
CA ARG A 59 11.90 -9.15 6.33
C ARG A 59 10.63 -9.99 6.24
N ALA A 60 9.95 -9.88 5.10
CA ALA A 60 8.83 -10.74 4.76
C ALA A 60 8.92 -11.13 3.28
N LEU A 61 8.27 -12.21 2.91
CA LEU A 61 8.21 -12.65 1.53
C LEU A 61 6.91 -12.15 0.90
N PHE A 62 7.03 -11.24 -0.06
CA PHE A 62 5.90 -10.72 -0.82
C PHE A 62 5.60 -11.65 -1.99
N GLU A 63 4.32 -11.97 -2.16
CA GLU A 63 3.85 -12.80 -3.26
C GLU A 63 2.86 -12.03 -4.13
N VAL A 64 3.14 -11.95 -5.43
CA VAL A 64 2.25 -11.32 -6.40
C VAL A 64 1.03 -12.22 -6.61
N LYS A 65 -0.17 -11.67 -6.42
CA LYS A 65 -1.44 -12.39 -6.61
C LYS A 65 -2.14 -12.01 -7.90
N LYS A 66 -1.88 -10.81 -8.40
CA LYS A 66 -2.46 -10.33 -9.66
C LYS A 66 -1.45 -9.46 -10.39
N GLU A 67 -1.31 -9.69 -11.69
CA GLU A 67 -0.45 -8.85 -12.53
C GLU A 67 -1.01 -7.45 -12.65
N ASP A 68 -0.13 -6.46 -12.59
CA ASP A 68 -0.47 -5.05 -12.74
C ASP A 68 0.78 -4.27 -13.17
N ILE A 69 0.57 -3.10 -13.78
CA ILE A 69 1.65 -2.22 -14.19
C ILE A 69 2.58 -1.88 -13.03
N LEU A 70 2.02 -1.69 -11.83
CA LEU A 70 2.81 -1.38 -10.63
C LEU A 70 3.84 -2.50 -10.34
N LEU A 71 3.47 -3.74 -10.58
CA LEU A 71 4.29 -4.92 -10.27
C LEU A 71 4.99 -5.48 -11.51
N LYS A 72 5.06 -4.71 -12.59
CA LYS A 72 5.74 -5.11 -13.80
C LYS A 72 7.24 -5.31 -13.54
N ASP A 73 7.78 -6.37 -14.10
CA ASP A 73 9.21 -6.71 -14.04
C ASP A 73 9.73 -7.04 -12.64
N ILE A 74 8.84 -7.38 -11.71
CA ILE A 74 9.26 -7.94 -10.42
C ILE A 74 9.01 -9.45 -10.40
N SER A 75 9.76 -10.16 -9.56
CA SER A 75 9.62 -11.61 -9.40
C SER A 75 8.27 -11.97 -8.77
N PRO A 76 7.72 -13.17 -9.06
CA PRO A 76 6.48 -13.62 -8.40
C PRO A 76 6.54 -13.58 -6.87
N THR A 77 7.73 -13.80 -6.32
CA THR A 77 8.01 -13.65 -4.89
C THR A 77 9.27 -12.81 -4.72
N SER A 78 9.27 -11.93 -3.72
CA SER A 78 10.45 -11.12 -3.42
C SER A 78 10.46 -10.71 -1.95
N GLN A 79 11.66 -10.40 -1.47
CA GLN A 79 11.83 -9.92 -0.10
C GLN A 79 11.38 -8.46 -0.01
N VAL A 80 10.57 -8.17 1.01
CA VAL A 80 10.14 -6.82 1.34
C VAL A 80 10.41 -6.54 2.82
N TRP A 81 10.40 -5.25 3.17
CA TRP A 81 10.62 -4.82 4.55
C TRP A 81 9.31 -4.33 5.16
N MET A 82 8.95 -4.92 6.29
CA MET A 82 7.75 -4.59 7.05
C MET A 82 8.13 -3.75 8.26
N SER A 83 7.33 -2.74 8.56
CA SER A 83 7.49 -1.93 9.76
C SER A 83 6.14 -1.31 10.11
N HIS A 84 5.26 -2.11 10.71
CA HIS A 84 3.92 -1.64 11.08
C HIS A 84 3.35 -2.40 12.26
N ALA A 85 2.49 -1.73 13.02
CA ALA A 85 1.76 -2.34 14.14
C ALA A 85 0.30 -2.64 13.78
N ASP A 86 -0.27 -1.87 12.87
CA ASP A 86 -1.63 -2.07 12.36
C ASP A 86 -1.59 -2.79 11.01
N THR A 87 -2.66 -3.50 10.68
CA THR A 87 -2.76 -4.27 9.44
C THR A 87 -4.10 -4.03 8.77
N ILE A 88 -4.08 -3.89 7.45
CA ILE A 88 -5.29 -3.85 6.64
C ILE A 88 -5.86 -5.27 6.59
N ILE A 89 -7.04 -5.48 7.13
CA ILE A 89 -7.68 -6.80 7.17
C ILE A 89 -8.80 -6.95 6.17
N LYS A 90 -9.33 -5.83 5.67
CA LYS A 90 -10.38 -5.85 4.65
C LYS A 90 -10.21 -4.68 3.71
N LEU A 91 -10.15 -4.96 2.41
CA LEU A 91 -10.16 -3.93 1.37
C LEU A 91 -11.57 -3.41 1.14
N PRO A 92 -11.72 -2.12 0.78
CA PRO A 92 -12.99 -1.60 0.31
C PRO A 92 -13.46 -2.30 -0.97
N ASP A 93 -14.78 -2.22 -1.26
CA ASP A 93 -15.39 -2.96 -2.38
C ASP A 93 -14.81 -2.64 -3.76
N GLU A 94 -14.37 -1.42 -4.01
CA GLU A 94 -13.84 -1.00 -5.30
C GLU A 94 -12.36 -1.31 -5.50
N PHE A 95 -11.74 -2.02 -4.56
CA PHE A 95 -10.31 -2.28 -4.57
C PHE A 95 -10.01 -3.71 -5.00
N GLU A 96 -8.84 -3.89 -5.63
CA GLU A 96 -8.32 -5.20 -6.01
C GLU A 96 -7.06 -5.52 -5.23
N LEU A 97 -6.96 -6.75 -4.75
CA LEU A 97 -5.75 -7.27 -4.12
C LEU A 97 -4.70 -7.57 -5.20
N LEU A 98 -3.50 -7.04 -5.03
CA LEU A 98 -2.37 -7.31 -5.95
C LEU A 98 -1.34 -8.26 -5.36
N GLY A 99 -1.20 -8.30 -4.05
CA GLY A 99 -0.22 -9.16 -3.42
C GLY A 99 -0.39 -9.31 -1.91
N THR A 100 0.23 -10.37 -1.39
CA THR A 100 0.18 -10.74 0.03
C THR A 100 1.57 -11.03 0.56
N THR A 101 1.71 -11.15 1.87
CA THR A 101 2.86 -11.81 2.48
C THR A 101 2.38 -13.03 3.27
N GLU A 102 3.31 -13.82 3.79
CA GLU A 102 2.97 -15.01 4.60
C GLU A 102 2.21 -14.66 5.88
N SER A 103 2.33 -13.42 6.35
CA SER A 103 1.74 -13.00 7.62
C SER A 103 0.56 -12.05 7.48
N ILE A 104 0.36 -11.42 6.32
CA ILE A 104 -0.74 -10.47 6.13
C ILE A 104 -1.51 -10.72 4.84
N PRO A 105 -2.84 -10.54 4.89
CA PRO A 105 -3.70 -10.81 3.72
C PRO A 105 -3.66 -9.70 2.67
N VAL A 106 -3.27 -8.48 3.03
CA VAL A 106 -3.25 -7.33 2.11
C VAL A 106 -1.90 -6.64 2.20
N ALA A 107 -1.03 -6.93 1.24
CA ALA A 107 0.29 -6.30 1.17
C ALA A 107 0.38 -5.29 0.03
N ALA A 108 -0.38 -5.48 -1.04
CA ALA A 108 -0.44 -4.55 -2.17
C ALA A 108 -1.86 -4.56 -2.74
N PHE A 109 -2.33 -3.39 -3.15
CA PHE A 109 -3.67 -3.25 -3.72
C PHE A 109 -3.77 -2.04 -4.63
N LYS A 110 -4.85 -2.00 -5.42
CA LYS A 110 -5.20 -0.82 -6.20
C LYS A 110 -6.70 -0.58 -6.15
N ARG A 111 -7.10 0.65 -6.38
CA ARG A 111 -8.49 1.00 -6.61
C ARG A 111 -8.79 0.94 -8.10
N ASN A 112 -9.91 0.32 -8.45
CA ASN A 112 -10.40 0.36 -9.82
C ASN A 112 -10.81 1.79 -10.16
N SER A 113 -10.21 2.34 -11.21
CA SER A 113 -10.48 3.73 -11.57
C SER A 113 -11.83 3.84 -12.28
N ASN A 114 -12.72 4.67 -11.73
CA ASN A 114 -13.99 5.03 -12.36
C ASN A 114 -13.88 6.47 -12.86
N GLY A 115 -12.96 6.71 -13.81
CA GLY A 115 -12.69 8.05 -14.31
C GLY A 115 -11.72 8.87 -13.47
N ASN A 116 -11.25 8.34 -12.35
CA ASN A 116 -10.24 8.97 -11.49
C ASN A 116 -8.84 8.49 -11.84
N CYS A 117 -7.83 9.15 -11.28
CA CYS A 117 -6.45 8.74 -11.42
C CYS A 117 -6.18 7.45 -10.62
N SER A 118 -5.06 6.79 -10.92
CA SER A 118 -4.66 5.56 -10.25
C SER A 118 -4.44 5.77 -8.75
N LEU A 119 -4.83 4.79 -7.96
CA LEU A 119 -4.63 4.78 -6.53
C LEU A 119 -4.11 3.41 -6.11
N TYR A 120 -2.89 3.38 -5.60
CA TYR A 120 -2.20 2.16 -5.18
C TYR A 120 -1.82 2.24 -3.72
N GLY A 121 -1.70 1.08 -3.08
CA GLY A 121 -1.19 1.00 -1.72
C GLY A 121 -0.28 -0.20 -1.52
N LEU A 122 0.78 -0.02 -0.73
CA LEU A 122 1.67 -1.07 -0.26
C LEU A 122 1.78 -1.00 1.26
N GLN A 123 1.64 -2.14 1.92
CA GLN A 123 1.84 -2.20 3.37
C GLN A 123 3.32 -2.19 3.74
N PHE A 124 4.17 -2.69 2.87
CA PHE A 124 5.62 -2.71 3.09
C PHE A 124 6.28 -1.43 2.59
N HIS A 125 7.57 -1.27 2.92
CA HIS A 125 8.37 -0.10 2.55
C HIS A 125 9.23 -0.40 1.31
N PRO A 126 8.81 0.00 0.10
CA PRO A 126 9.59 -0.24 -1.11
C PRO A 126 10.83 0.65 -1.19
N GLU A 127 10.85 1.75 -0.45
CA GLU A 127 11.93 2.74 -0.50
C GLU A 127 13.20 2.27 0.22
N VAL A 128 13.11 1.30 1.15
CA VAL A 128 14.28 0.79 1.85
C VAL A 128 14.96 -0.31 1.06
N TYR A 129 16.30 -0.40 1.16
CA TYR A 129 17.06 -1.35 0.34
C TYR A 129 16.75 -2.83 0.67
N HIS A 130 16.21 -3.11 1.85
CA HIS A 130 15.77 -4.46 2.25
C HIS A 130 14.59 -4.97 1.43
N SER A 131 13.85 -4.08 0.79
CA SER A 131 12.86 -4.45 -0.22
C SER A 131 13.59 -4.57 -1.54
N THR A 132 13.98 -5.79 -1.91
CA THR A 132 14.95 -6.04 -2.98
C THR A 132 14.51 -5.54 -4.36
N GLU A 133 13.22 -5.54 -4.63
CA GLU A 133 12.66 -5.05 -5.89
C GLU A 133 11.82 -3.76 -5.70
N GLY A 134 11.94 -3.13 -4.55
CA GLY A 134 11.16 -1.93 -4.23
C GLY A 134 11.41 -0.77 -5.17
N LYS A 135 12.66 -0.59 -5.60
CA LYS A 135 13.03 0.46 -6.56
C LYS A 135 12.28 0.30 -7.89
N THR A 136 12.12 -0.93 -8.37
CA THR A 136 11.36 -1.21 -9.60
C THR A 136 9.89 -0.84 -9.42
N ILE A 137 9.30 -1.14 -8.28
CA ILE A 137 7.91 -0.79 -7.98
C ILE A 137 7.72 0.72 -7.99
N ILE A 138 8.60 1.46 -7.32
CA ILE A 138 8.55 2.93 -7.30
C ILE A 138 8.68 3.49 -8.70
N LYS A 139 9.63 2.97 -9.47
CA LYS A 139 9.83 3.38 -10.87
C LYS A 139 8.57 3.15 -11.70
N ASN A 140 7.92 2.00 -11.52
CA ASN A 140 6.69 1.68 -12.26
C ASN A 140 5.59 2.71 -11.98
N PHE A 141 5.46 3.15 -10.73
CA PHE A 141 4.51 4.19 -10.38
C PHE A 141 4.85 5.53 -11.05
N LEU A 142 6.13 5.90 -11.02
CA LEU A 142 6.58 7.20 -11.53
C LEU A 142 6.50 7.31 -13.06
N THR A 143 6.63 6.19 -13.78
CA THR A 143 6.70 6.19 -15.25
C THR A 143 5.39 5.79 -15.94
N ASN A 144 4.40 5.36 -15.18
CA ASN A 144 3.09 4.96 -15.71
C ASN A 144 1.95 5.69 -14.94
#